data_fc1cbb04b6db8dd2ccc4657dc6590c12
#
_entry.id   fc1cbb04b6db8dd2ccc4657dc6590c12
#
_cell.length_a   1.000
_cell.length_b   1.000
_cell.length_c   1.000
_cell.angle_alpha   90.00
_cell.angle_beta   90.00
_cell.angle_gamma   90.00
#
_symmetry.space_group_name_H-M   'P 1'
#
loop_
_entity.id
_entity.type
_entity.pdbx_description
1 polymer ?
#
loop_
_entity_poly.entity_id
_entity_poly.type
_entity_poly.pdbx_seq_one_letter_code
_entity_poly.pdbx_strand_id
1 'polypeptide(L)'
;MMRKIERENTGLLQAGQDLVVAGYAGLAGTVKLAEAAKEELSRWFSDEYMEEIADAAPLDPISPEFWRSCGAAEWEPAGEGGILTAIWNLTGAYETGVEFYLRQIPIRQETVEVCERLELNPYRLYSRGCVLLTADNGGQLVRILAENHIPAQVIGRVNKGIA
;
A
#
# COMPACT_ATOMS: atom_id res chain seq x y z
N MET A 1 -1.88 -20.63 -0.40
CA MET A 1 -0.95 -20.97 -1.48
C MET A 1 -0.44 -19.70 -2.15
N MET A 2 0.85 -19.64 -2.32
CA MET A 2 1.45 -18.52 -3.00
C MET A 2 1.18 -18.60 -4.51
N ARG A 3 0.66 -17.53 -5.06
CA ARG A 3 0.39 -17.46 -6.48
C ARG A 3 1.71 -17.31 -7.25
N LYS A 4 1.93 -18.18 -8.20
CA LYS A 4 3.06 -18.03 -9.10
C LYS A 4 2.67 -17.01 -10.16
N ILE A 5 3.37 -15.91 -10.19
CA ILE A 5 3.09 -14.82 -11.13
C ILE A 5 4.11 -14.87 -12.26
N GLU A 6 3.61 -14.97 -13.48
CA GLU A 6 4.44 -14.80 -14.63
C GLU A 6 4.55 -13.31 -14.92
N ARG A 7 5.75 -12.79 -14.86
CA ARG A 7 6.02 -11.38 -15.12
C ARG A 7 6.95 -11.28 -16.30
N GLU A 8 6.60 -10.43 -17.25
CA GLU A 8 7.47 -10.14 -18.40
C GLU A 8 8.77 -9.49 -17.95
N ASN A 9 8.74 -8.86 -16.78
CA ASN A 9 9.88 -8.11 -16.24
C ASN A 9 10.70 -8.93 -15.26
N THR A 10 10.76 -10.24 -15.43
CA THR A 10 11.55 -11.12 -14.57
C THR A 10 12.97 -10.61 -14.45
N GLY A 11 13.46 -10.47 -13.22
CA GLY A 11 14.81 -9.99 -12.95
C GLY A 11 14.92 -8.50 -12.65
N LEU A 12 13.83 -7.74 -12.76
CA LEU A 12 13.84 -6.33 -12.42
C LEU A 12 13.84 -6.09 -10.91
N LEU A 13 13.31 -7.02 -10.14
CA LEU A 13 13.37 -6.98 -8.68
C LEU A 13 14.72 -7.50 -8.24
N GLN A 14 15.51 -6.66 -7.60
CA GLN A 14 16.86 -7.00 -7.19
C GLN A 14 17.13 -6.60 -5.74
N ALA A 15 17.98 -7.40 -5.09
CA ALA A 15 18.44 -7.09 -3.74
C ALA A 15 19.13 -5.72 -3.73
N GLY A 16 18.88 -4.95 -2.69
CA GLY A 16 19.42 -3.60 -2.55
C GLY A 16 18.49 -2.50 -3.00
N GLN A 17 17.42 -2.85 -3.74
CA GLN A 17 16.41 -1.86 -4.11
C GLN A 17 15.61 -1.41 -2.89
N ASP A 18 15.17 -0.17 -2.91
CA ASP A 18 14.26 0.33 -1.88
C ASP A 18 12.85 -0.17 -2.12
N LEU A 19 12.13 -0.40 -1.02
CA LEU A 19 10.74 -0.78 -1.03
C LEU A 19 9.90 0.44 -0.69
N VAL A 20 8.95 0.77 -1.55
CA VAL A 20 8.15 2.00 -1.45
C VAL A 20 6.67 1.65 -1.46
N VAL A 21 5.88 2.34 -0.65
CA VAL A 21 4.42 2.26 -0.70
C VAL A 21 3.88 3.59 -1.20
N ALA A 22 3.07 3.55 -2.25
CA ALA A 22 2.34 4.70 -2.77
C ALA A 22 0.86 4.59 -2.37
N GLY A 23 0.27 5.69 -1.96
CA GLY A 23 -1.08 5.71 -1.41
C GLY A 23 -1.10 5.37 0.07
N TYR A 24 -2.29 5.14 0.59
CA TYR A 24 -2.49 4.85 2.01
C TYR A 24 -3.04 3.45 2.20
N ALA A 25 -2.37 2.66 3.04
CA ALA A 25 -2.81 1.30 3.35
C ALA A 25 -4.16 1.33 4.07
N GLY A 26 -5.07 0.47 3.63
CA GLY A 26 -6.37 0.29 4.27
C GLY A 26 -7.38 1.40 4.02
N LEU A 27 -7.05 2.43 3.25
CA LEU A 27 -7.97 3.55 3.03
C LEU A 27 -9.25 3.12 2.32
N ALA A 28 -9.14 2.34 1.26
CA ALA A 28 -10.32 1.86 0.53
C ALA A 28 -11.26 1.05 1.43
N GLY A 29 -10.69 0.18 2.26
CA GLY A 29 -11.46 -0.59 3.23
C GLY A 29 -12.11 0.29 4.29
N THR A 30 -11.40 1.31 4.73
CA THR A 30 -11.92 2.27 5.72
C THR A 30 -13.16 3.00 5.19
N VAL A 31 -13.11 3.45 3.95
CA VAL A 31 -14.25 4.12 3.32
C VAL A 31 -15.46 3.18 3.23
N LYS A 32 -15.23 1.93 2.83
CA LYS A 32 -16.30 0.93 2.78
C LYS A 32 -16.88 0.63 4.15
N LEU A 33 -16.04 0.52 5.18
CA LEU A 33 -16.47 0.25 6.53
C LEU A 33 -17.26 1.43 7.13
N ALA A 34 -16.86 2.65 6.79
CA ALA A 34 -17.58 3.84 7.23
C ALA A 34 -19.04 3.83 6.78
N GLU A 35 -19.29 3.30 5.58
CA GLU A 35 -20.64 3.13 5.08
C GLU A 35 -21.33 1.92 5.70
N ALA A 36 -20.67 0.76 5.70
CA ALA A 36 -21.25 -0.50 6.18
C ALA A 36 -21.49 -0.51 7.68
N ALA A 37 -20.63 0.12 8.48
CA ALA A 37 -20.72 0.16 9.92
C ALA A 37 -21.03 1.57 10.44
N LYS A 38 -21.72 2.38 9.63
CA LYS A 38 -22.01 3.78 9.95
C LYS A 38 -22.70 3.95 11.30
N GLU A 39 -23.69 3.11 11.57
CA GLU A 39 -24.47 3.21 12.80
C GLU A 39 -23.61 2.97 14.04
N GLU A 40 -22.75 1.95 13.99
CA GLU A 40 -21.83 1.65 15.08
C GLU A 40 -20.77 2.73 15.25
N LEU A 41 -20.14 3.14 14.16
CA LEU A 41 -19.08 4.15 14.21
C LEU A 41 -19.59 5.52 14.65
N SER A 42 -20.83 5.85 14.33
CA SER A 42 -21.43 7.13 14.74
C SER A 42 -21.58 7.28 16.26
N ARG A 43 -21.44 6.21 17.01
CA ARG A 43 -21.40 6.27 18.47
C ARG A 43 -20.09 6.87 18.98
N TRP A 44 -19.03 6.79 18.19
CA TRP A 44 -17.69 7.20 18.58
C TRP A 44 -17.20 8.44 17.84
N PHE A 45 -17.71 8.68 16.63
CA PHE A 45 -17.25 9.74 15.75
C PHE A 45 -18.36 10.74 15.47
N SER A 46 -17.99 12.01 15.34
CA SER A 46 -18.91 13.06 14.96
C SER A 46 -19.40 12.88 13.52
N ASP A 47 -20.52 13.50 13.19
CA ASP A 47 -21.04 13.47 11.82
C ASP A 47 -20.03 14.07 10.85
N GLU A 48 -19.33 15.14 11.25
CA GLU A 48 -18.30 15.77 10.42
C GLU A 48 -17.15 14.81 10.13
N TYR A 49 -16.71 14.07 11.15
CA TYR A 49 -15.63 13.11 10.98
C TYR A 49 -16.05 11.95 10.08
N MET A 50 -17.28 11.47 10.23
CA MET A 50 -17.81 10.43 9.36
C MET A 50 -17.87 10.89 7.90
N GLU A 51 -18.21 12.16 7.66
CA GLU A 51 -18.20 12.73 6.31
C GLU A 51 -16.78 12.81 5.75
N GLU A 52 -15.81 13.21 6.55
CA GLU A 52 -14.40 13.22 6.13
C GLU A 52 -13.93 11.83 5.69
N ILE A 53 -14.33 10.80 6.42
CA ILE A 53 -13.98 9.43 6.06
C ILE A 53 -14.65 9.04 4.74
N ALA A 54 -15.93 9.35 4.60
CA ALA A 54 -16.70 9.02 3.40
C ALA A 54 -16.15 9.73 2.15
N ASP A 55 -15.62 10.92 2.32
CA ASP A 55 -15.07 11.72 1.22
C ASP A 55 -13.61 11.40 0.91
N ALA A 56 -12.95 10.62 1.74
CA ALA A 56 -11.59 10.21 1.49
C ALA A 56 -11.53 9.32 0.25
N ALA A 57 -10.59 9.59 -0.63
CA ALA A 57 -10.51 8.89 -1.91
C ALA A 57 -9.17 8.17 -2.03
N PRO A 58 -9.17 6.83 -2.21
CA PRO A 58 -7.99 6.13 -2.64
C PRO A 58 -7.54 6.61 -4.01
N LEU A 59 -6.28 6.39 -4.34
CA LEU A 59 -5.77 6.76 -5.65
C LEU A 59 -6.52 6.01 -6.76
N ASP A 60 -6.75 6.70 -7.86
CA ASP A 60 -7.26 6.07 -9.06
C ASP A 60 -6.20 5.13 -9.65
N PRO A 61 -6.61 4.13 -10.44
CA PRO A 61 -5.66 3.25 -11.09
C PRO A 61 -4.64 4.03 -11.93
N ILE A 62 -3.38 3.63 -11.80
CA ILE A 62 -2.26 4.28 -12.49
C ILE A 62 -1.64 3.28 -13.44
N SER A 63 -1.29 3.74 -14.64
CA SER A 63 -0.75 2.87 -15.68
C SER A 63 0.65 2.35 -15.32
N PRO A 64 0.98 1.12 -15.76
CA PRO A 64 2.34 0.60 -15.60
C PRO A 64 3.42 1.49 -16.20
N GLU A 65 3.14 2.12 -17.33
CA GLU A 65 4.09 3.02 -17.99
C GLU A 65 4.45 4.20 -17.10
N PHE A 66 3.48 4.72 -16.36
CA PHE A 66 3.71 5.84 -15.44
C PHE A 66 4.64 5.41 -14.32
N TRP A 67 4.38 4.28 -13.68
CA TRP A 67 5.26 3.78 -12.61
C TRP A 67 6.69 3.62 -13.11
N ARG A 68 6.84 3.03 -14.26
CA ARG A 68 8.16 2.81 -14.85
C ARG A 68 8.86 4.12 -15.17
N SER A 69 8.13 5.09 -15.70
CA SER A 69 8.68 6.40 -16.03
C SER A 69 9.16 7.15 -14.80
N CYS A 70 8.56 6.88 -13.63
CA CYS A 70 8.97 7.49 -12.37
C CYS A 70 10.19 6.83 -11.75
N GLY A 71 10.62 5.69 -12.27
CA GLY A 71 11.81 4.98 -11.78
C GLY A 71 11.49 3.71 -11.00
N ALA A 72 10.24 3.27 -10.98
CA ALA A 72 9.89 2.00 -10.36
C ALA A 72 10.42 0.84 -11.20
N ALA A 73 11.06 -0.12 -10.54
CA ALA A 73 11.56 -1.32 -11.19
C ALA A 73 10.46 -2.38 -11.29
N GLU A 74 9.68 -2.53 -10.22
CA GLU A 74 8.59 -3.48 -10.16
C GLU A 74 7.50 -2.93 -9.23
N TRP A 75 6.29 -3.44 -9.36
CA TRP A 75 5.18 -2.99 -8.52
C TRP A 75 4.13 -4.09 -8.35
N GLU A 76 3.41 -4.01 -7.24
CA GLU A 76 2.31 -4.91 -6.92
C GLU A 76 1.16 -4.09 -6.33
N PRO A 77 0.04 -3.95 -7.03
CA PRO A 77 -1.13 -3.28 -6.46
C PRO A 77 -1.67 -4.05 -5.27
N ALA A 78 -1.99 -3.36 -4.21
CA ALA A 78 -2.65 -3.95 -3.06
C ALA A 78 -4.16 -4.04 -3.33
N GLY A 79 -4.81 -4.98 -2.67
CA GLY A 79 -6.24 -5.19 -2.80
C GLY A 79 -6.75 -5.91 -1.57
N GLU A 80 -7.48 -6.99 -1.75
CA GLU A 80 -7.91 -7.83 -0.63
C GLU A 80 -6.70 -8.41 0.08
N GLY A 81 -6.76 -8.48 1.41
CA GLY A 81 -5.63 -8.88 2.22
C GLY A 81 -4.67 -7.74 2.54
N GLY A 82 -4.88 -6.57 1.95
CA GLY A 82 -4.13 -5.35 2.26
C GLY A 82 -2.70 -5.34 1.77
N ILE A 83 -1.91 -4.42 2.35
CA ILE A 83 -0.52 -4.23 1.94
C ILE A 83 0.36 -5.44 2.31
N LEU A 84 0.05 -6.15 3.37
CA LEU A 84 0.84 -7.32 3.75
C LEU A 84 0.74 -8.42 2.70
N THR A 85 -0.45 -8.61 2.11
CA THR A 85 -0.62 -9.58 1.02
C THR A 85 0.13 -9.14 -0.22
N ALA A 86 0.18 -7.83 -0.51
CA ALA A 86 0.96 -7.31 -1.64
C ALA A 86 2.45 -7.59 -1.45
N ILE A 87 2.98 -7.40 -0.25
CA ILE A 87 4.38 -7.70 0.06
C ILE A 87 4.65 -9.19 -0.14
N TRP A 88 3.77 -10.04 0.36
CA TRP A 88 3.88 -11.49 0.20
C TRP A 88 3.90 -11.91 -1.28
N ASN A 89 2.96 -11.36 -2.06
CA ASN A 89 2.86 -11.69 -3.48
C ASN A 89 4.09 -11.25 -4.27
N LEU A 90 4.58 -10.05 -4.00
CA LEU A 90 5.74 -9.53 -4.71
C LEU A 90 7.00 -10.35 -4.41
N THR A 91 7.29 -10.59 -3.14
CA THR A 91 8.46 -11.36 -2.74
C THR A 91 8.39 -12.80 -3.21
N GLY A 92 7.20 -13.39 -3.15
CA GLY A 92 7.00 -14.76 -3.62
C GLY A 92 7.20 -14.92 -5.11
N ALA A 93 6.80 -13.91 -5.90
CA ALA A 93 6.96 -13.95 -7.36
C ALA A 93 8.44 -13.98 -7.79
N TYR A 94 9.33 -13.40 -6.98
CA TYR A 94 10.75 -13.29 -7.30
C TYR A 94 11.65 -14.10 -6.38
N GLU A 95 11.08 -14.84 -5.45
CA GLU A 95 11.82 -15.65 -4.46
C GLU A 95 12.83 -14.80 -3.67
N THR A 96 12.46 -13.55 -3.40
CA THR A 96 13.30 -12.62 -2.64
C THR A 96 12.72 -12.39 -1.25
N GLY A 97 13.48 -11.72 -0.39
CA GLY A 97 13.02 -11.26 0.90
C GLY A 97 12.98 -9.75 0.95
N VAL A 98 12.36 -9.23 1.98
CA VAL A 98 12.34 -7.79 2.24
C VAL A 98 12.53 -7.54 3.72
N GLU A 99 13.11 -6.39 4.03
CA GLU A 99 13.10 -5.82 5.36
C GLU A 99 12.27 -4.57 5.30
N PHE A 100 11.29 -4.45 6.18
CA PHE A 100 10.47 -3.24 6.19
C PHE A 100 9.99 -2.94 7.60
N TYR A 101 9.59 -1.69 7.80
CA TYR A 101 9.10 -1.21 9.09
C TYR A 101 7.62 -0.89 8.95
N LEU A 102 6.78 -1.58 9.73
CA LEU A 102 5.35 -1.35 9.72
C LEU A 102 5.00 0.13 9.96
N ARG A 103 5.74 0.78 10.85
CA ARG A 103 5.51 2.19 11.16
C ARG A 103 5.70 3.12 9.97
N GLN A 104 6.47 2.69 8.98
CA GLN A 104 6.75 3.51 7.80
C GLN A 104 5.66 3.39 6.74
N ILE A 105 4.81 2.38 6.82
CA ILE A 105 3.72 2.21 5.86
C ILE A 105 2.70 3.34 6.08
N PRO A 106 2.40 4.15 5.05
CA PRO A 106 1.47 5.26 5.21
C PRO A 106 0.06 4.77 5.54
N ILE A 107 -0.48 5.24 6.64
CA ILE A 107 -1.84 4.97 7.08
C ILE A 107 -2.44 6.28 7.56
N ARG A 108 -3.66 6.59 7.15
CA ARG A 108 -4.33 7.79 7.61
C ARG A 108 -4.88 7.58 9.02
N GLN A 109 -5.01 8.66 9.76
CA GLN A 109 -5.54 8.62 11.11
C GLN A 109 -6.95 8.01 11.14
N GLU A 110 -7.77 8.33 10.16
CA GLU A 110 -9.12 7.79 10.03
C GLU A 110 -9.12 6.26 9.97
N THR A 111 -8.16 5.69 9.21
CA THR A 111 -8.02 4.23 9.12
C THR A 111 -7.64 3.62 10.46
N VAL A 112 -6.69 4.25 11.17
CA VAL A 112 -6.27 3.77 12.50
C VAL A 112 -7.46 3.76 13.46
N GLU A 113 -8.22 4.84 13.49
CA GLU A 113 -9.34 4.96 14.44
C GLU A 113 -10.49 4.02 14.11
N VAL A 114 -10.86 3.87 12.85
CA VAL A 114 -11.90 2.92 12.43
C VAL A 114 -11.47 1.48 12.75
N CYS A 115 -10.24 1.12 12.42
CA CYS A 115 -9.74 -0.22 12.69
C CYS A 115 -9.69 -0.52 14.19
N GLU A 116 -9.34 0.47 15.00
CA GLU A 116 -9.32 0.30 16.45
C GLU A 116 -10.72 0.01 17.00
N ARG A 117 -11.73 0.73 16.51
CA ARG A 117 -13.12 0.53 16.97
C ARG A 117 -13.71 -0.81 16.52
N LEU A 118 -13.32 -1.28 15.34
CA LEU A 118 -13.87 -2.52 14.78
C LEU A 118 -12.93 -3.72 14.99
N GLU A 119 -11.84 -3.54 15.73
CA GLU A 119 -10.85 -4.59 16.03
C GLU A 119 -10.27 -5.25 14.78
N LEU A 120 -9.86 -4.41 13.82
CA LEU A 120 -9.29 -4.85 12.57
C LEU A 120 -7.82 -4.46 12.45
N ASN A 121 -7.07 -5.21 11.66
CA ASN A 121 -5.68 -4.90 11.36
C ASN A 121 -5.62 -4.05 10.07
N PRO A 122 -5.19 -2.77 10.17
CA PRO A 122 -5.18 -1.89 9.00
C PRO A 122 -4.25 -2.37 7.89
N TYR A 123 -3.21 -3.12 8.22
CA TYR A 123 -2.26 -3.61 7.21
C TYR A 123 -2.83 -4.78 6.40
N ARG A 124 -3.90 -5.40 6.86
CA ARG A 124 -4.62 -6.46 6.15
C ARG A 124 -5.93 -5.99 5.55
N LEU A 125 -6.31 -4.75 5.82
CA LEU A 125 -7.56 -4.18 5.33
C LEU A 125 -7.46 -3.92 3.84
N TYR A 126 -8.58 -4.07 3.13
CA TYR A 126 -8.68 -3.81 1.70
C TYR A 126 -8.02 -2.47 1.33
N SER A 127 -7.08 -2.51 0.39
CA SER A 127 -6.20 -1.38 0.10
C SER A 127 -6.13 -1.01 -1.38
N ARG A 128 -7.21 -1.17 -2.12
CA ARG A 128 -7.24 -0.74 -3.52
C ARG A 128 -6.83 0.73 -3.62
N GLY A 129 -5.96 1.03 -4.58
CA GLY A 129 -5.38 2.36 -4.72
C GLY A 129 -4.05 2.52 -3.99
N CYS A 130 -3.64 1.52 -3.21
CA CYS A 130 -2.33 1.49 -2.59
C CYS A 130 -1.45 0.53 -3.40
N VAL A 131 -0.23 0.91 -3.68
CA VAL A 131 0.67 0.12 -4.54
C VAL A 131 2.03 -0.03 -3.87
N LEU A 132 2.54 -1.25 -3.89
CA LEU A 132 3.89 -1.55 -3.45
C LEU A 132 4.83 -1.46 -4.64
N LEU A 133 5.94 -0.75 -4.47
CA LEU A 133 6.89 -0.50 -5.56
C LEU A 133 8.30 -0.80 -5.09
N THR A 134 9.17 -1.14 -6.03
CA THR A 134 10.61 -1.20 -5.78
C THR A 134 11.34 -0.26 -6.71
N ALA A 135 12.45 0.29 -6.27
CA ALA A 135 13.26 1.21 -7.06
C ALA A 135 14.71 1.21 -6.58
N ASP A 136 15.63 1.47 -7.50
CA ASP A 136 17.04 1.62 -7.16
C ASP A 136 17.25 2.85 -6.26
N ASN A 137 16.46 3.88 -6.48
CA ASN A 137 16.47 5.10 -5.64
C ASN A 137 15.06 5.43 -5.21
N GLY A 138 14.66 4.86 -4.07
CA GLY A 138 13.31 5.04 -3.52
C GLY A 138 13.02 6.48 -3.12
N GLY A 139 14.02 7.19 -2.61
CA GLY A 139 13.86 8.60 -2.23
C GLY A 139 13.53 9.48 -3.43
N GLN A 140 14.16 9.23 -4.56
CA GLN A 140 13.87 9.95 -5.80
C GLN A 140 12.48 9.59 -6.31
N LEU A 141 12.11 8.31 -6.27
CA LEU A 141 10.77 7.87 -6.65
C LEU A 141 9.70 8.58 -5.82
N VAL A 142 9.87 8.61 -4.51
CA VAL A 142 8.93 9.28 -3.61
C VAL A 142 8.78 10.76 -3.98
N ARG A 143 9.89 11.44 -4.29
CA ARG A 143 9.88 12.85 -4.67
C ARG A 143 9.13 13.08 -5.98
N ILE A 144 9.39 12.25 -6.98
CA ILE A 144 8.71 12.35 -8.28
C ILE A 144 7.20 12.10 -8.11
N LEU A 145 6.84 11.11 -7.30
CA LEU A 145 5.43 10.83 -7.03
C LEU A 145 4.76 11.98 -6.31
N ALA A 146 5.45 12.63 -5.35
CA ALA A 146 4.91 13.78 -4.65
C ALA A 146 4.65 14.95 -5.61
N GLU A 147 5.51 15.16 -6.60
CA GLU A 147 5.30 16.18 -7.62
C GLU A 147 4.05 15.91 -8.47
N ASN A 148 3.62 14.67 -8.52
CA ASN A 148 2.41 14.25 -9.22
C ASN A 148 1.23 14.04 -8.26
N HIS A 149 1.31 14.59 -7.06
CA HIS A 149 0.26 14.51 -6.03
C HIS A 149 -0.04 13.08 -5.57
N ILE A 150 0.96 12.20 -5.63
CA ILE A 150 0.84 10.83 -5.15
C ILE A 150 1.67 10.71 -3.88
N PRO A 151 1.03 10.52 -2.71
CA PRO A 151 1.78 10.31 -1.47
C PRO A 151 2.48 8.97 -1.52
N ALA A 152 3.73 8.92 -1.10
CA ALA A 152 4.50 7.69 -1.08
C ALA A 152 5.59 7.77 -0.01
N GLN A 153 6.06 6.62 0.43
CA GLN A 153 7.10 6.54 1.44
C GLN A 153 7.97 5.30 1.25
N VAL A 154 9.26 5.46 1.46
CA VAL A 154 10.17 4.31 1.55
C VAL A 154 9.89 3.60 2.86
N ILE A 155 9.63 2.31 2.81
CA ILE A 155 9.29 1.51 3.99
C ILE A 155 10.35 0.48 4.34
N GLY A 156 11.28 0.20 3.43
CA GLY A 156 12.27 -0.83 3.65
C GLY A 156 13.11 -1.08 2.42
N ARG A 157 13.61 -2.29 2.32
CA ARG A 157 14.56 -2.68 1.28
C ARG A 157 14.37 -4.13 0.88
N VAL A 158 14.63 -4.41 -0.40
CA VAL A 158 14.67 -5.77 -0.92
C VAL A 158 16.01 -6.40 -0.54
N ASN A 159 15.97 -7.63 -0.05
CA ASN A 159 17.18 -8.39 0.27
C ASN A 159 17.17 -9.73 -0.49
N LYS A 160 18.20 -10.55 -0.29
CA LYS A 160 18.31 -11.82 -0.99
C LYS A 160 17.34 -12.89 -0.50
N GLY A 161 16.65 -12.59 0.59
CA GLY A 161 15.82 -13.57 1.25
C GLY A 161 16.64 -14.52 2.12
N ILE A 162 15.92 -15.38 2.81
CA ILE A 162 16.54 -16.44 3.60
C ILE A 162 16.53 -17.68 2.71
N ALA A 163 17.71 -18.14 2.42
CA ALA A 163 17.86 -19.35 1.63
C ALA A 163 17.35 -20.57 2.40
#